data_0bb9b380bdb25c64cec8af5f8022ff8b
#
_entry.id   0bb9b380bdb25c64cec8af5f8022ff8b
#
_cell.length_a   1.000
_cell.length_b   1.000
_cell.length_c   1.000
_cell.angle_alpha   90.00
_cell.angle_beta   90.00
_cell.angle_gamma   90.00
#
_symmetry.space_group_name_H-M   'P 1'
#
loop_
_entity.id
_entity.type
_entity.pdbx_description
1 polymer ?
#
loop_
_entity_poly.entity_id
_entity_poly.type
_entity_poly.pdbx_seq_one_letter_code
_entity_poly.pdbx_strand_id
1 'polypeptide(L)'
;MNASVPVAAARWLVVYTKPRQEKKAAAELEKRGIGVYCPLKREKRKWSDRWKWVETPLFTSYVFVRTTEAERQEVLRVPAVVRFVYWLKQPAVVRDSEMETLQRWLNDYSGEALEVVGLEPGGRARIESGALMGRDGAVVERRGNRLVLFLESLDLEVQVDLRQTQITAADEPAPEEL
;
A
#
# COMPACT_ATOMS: atom_id res chain seq x y z
N MET A 1 43.50 -1.64 -11.14
CA MET A 1 42.63 -2.11 -10.07
C MET A 1 41.26 -1.45 -10.23
N ASN A 2 40.33 -2.13 -10.88
CA ASN A 2 38.97 -1.64 -11.00
C ASN A 2 38.25 -1.92 -9.68
N ALA A 3 38.06 -0.90 -8.87
CA ALA A 3 37.16 -0.95 -7.76
C ALA A 3 35.73 -1.08 -8.34
N SER A 4 35.20 -2.30 -8.26
CA SER A 4 33.80 -2.55 -8.56
C SER A 4 32.96 -1.75 -7.55
N VAL A 5 32.39 -0.65 -7.98
CA VAL A 5 31.40 0.08 -7.18
C VAL A 5 30.26 -0.91 -6.93
N PRO A 6 29.91 -1.22 -5.69
CA PRO A 6 28.79 -2.11 -5.42
C PRO A 6 27.54 -1.49 -6.02
N VAL A 7 26.95 -2.19 -6.99
CA VAL A 7 25.64 -1.79 -7.54
C VAL A 7 24.68 -1.80 -6.37
N ALA A 8 24.21 -0.64 -5.98
CA ALA A 8 23.27 -0.51 -4.87
C ALA A 8 22.05 -1.41 -5.18
N ALA A 9 21.75 -2.32 -4.26
CA ALA A 9 20.66 -3.27 -4.45
C ALA A 9 19.33 -2.52 -4.64
N ALA A 10 18.56 -2.93 -5.63
CA ALA A 10 17.22 -2.40 -5.85
C ALA A 10 16.32 -2.71 -4.65
N ARG A 11 15.60 -1.72 -4.17
CA ARG A 11 14.69 -1.82 -3.02
C ARG A 11 13.28 -1.39 -3.43
N TRP A 12 12.29 -1.93 -2.73
CA TRP A 12 10.93 -1.46 -2.89
C TRP A 12 10.75 -0.13 -2.15
N LEU A 13 10.34 0.88 -2.91
CA LEU A 13 10.00 2.21 -2.44
C LEU A 13 8.56 2.51 -2.78
N VAL A 14 7.99 3.53 -2.15
CA VAL A 14 6.63 3.99 -2.44
C VAL A 14 6.70 5.34 -3.13
N VAL A 15 5.93 5.51 -4.19
CA VAL A 15 5.75 6.79 -4.88
C VAL A 15 4.31 7.26 -4.75
N TYR A 16 4.18 8.57 -4.54
CA TYR A 16 2.92 9.27 -4.61
C TYR A 16 2.64 9.68 -6.05
N THR A 17 1.46 9.35 -6.54
CA THR A 17 1.03 9.66 -7.91
C THR A 17 -0.07 10.71 -7.92
N LYS A 18 -0.29 11.32 -9.07
CA LYS A 18 -1.50 12.12 -9.29
C LYS A 18 -2.74 11.24 -9.12
N PRO A 19 -3.83 11.79 -8.56
CA PRO A 19 -5.07 11.03 -8.36
C PRO A 19 -5.57 10.41 -9.67
N ARG A 20 -5.98 9.15 -9.60
CA ARG A 20 -6.50 8.35 -10.73
C ARG A 20 -5.48 8.11 -11.87
N GLN A 21 -4.19 8.33 -11.61
CA GLN A 21 -3.13 8.06 -12.59
C GLN A 21 -2.21 6.92 -12.17
N GLU A 22 -2.56 6.16 -11.16
CA GLU A 22 -1.77 5.07 -10.60
C GLU A 22 -1.43 4.02 -11.68
N LYS A 23 -2.45 3.55 -12.42
CA LYS A 23 -2.26 2.58 -13.52
C LYS A 23 -1.40 3.14 -14.64
N LYS A 24 -1.56 4.42 -14.96
CA LYS A 24 -0.76 5.10 -15.98
C LYS A 24 0.69 5.22 -15.54
N ALA A 25 0.91 5.60 -14.28
CA ALA A 25 2.24 5.66 -13.68
C ALA A 25 2.91 4.29 -13.73
N ALA A 26 2.21 3.23 -13.32
CA ALA A 26 2.72 1.87 -13.35
C ALA A 26 3.13 1.45 -14.76
N ALA A 27 2.26 1.63 -15.76
CA ALA A 27 2.54 1.27 -17.15
C ALA A 27 3.73 2.04 -17.76
N GLU A 28 3.90 3.32 -17.41
CA GLU A 28 5.04 4.12 -17.90
C GLU A 28 6.35 3.71 -17.21
N LEU A 29 6.31 3.37 -15.92
CA LEU A 29 7.48 2.86 -15.19
C LEU A 29 7.94 1.51 -15.74
N GLU A 30 7.00 0.58 -15.99
CA GLU A 30 7.31 -0.72 -16.62
C GLU A 30 7.97 -0.56 -17.99
N LYS A 31 7.49 0.35 -18.84
CA LYS A 31 8.10 0.65 -20.14
C LYS A 31 9.52 1.15 -20.02
N ARG A 32 9.90 1.74 -18.90
CA ARG A 32 11.25 2.21 -18.59
C ARG A 32 12.13 1.13 -17.94
N GLY A 33 11.61 -0.09 -17.79
CA GLY A 33 12.31 -1.22 -17.16
C GLY A 33 12.40 -1.14 -15.64
N ILE A 34 11.62 -0.28 -15.00
CA ILE A 34 11.54 -0.16 -13.54
C ILE A 34 10.53 -1.17 -13.03
N GLY A 35 10.92 -1.97 -12.05
CA GLY A 35 10.01 -2.87 -11.37
C GLY A 35 8.90 -2.09 -10.69
N VAL A 36 7.65 -2.46 -10.92
CA VAL A 36 6.50 -1.75 -10.36
C VAL A 36 5.44 -2.72 -9.87
N TYR A 37 4.74 -2.33 -8.83
CA TYR A 37 3.58 -3.05 -8.34
C TYR A 37 2.47 -2.06 -7.98
N CYS A 38 1.36 -2.15 -8.72
CA CYS A 38 0.16 -1.37 -8.50
C CYS A 38 -0.99 -2.34 -8.25
N PRO A 39 -1.24 -2.75 -7.00
CA PRO A 39 -2.28 -3.71 -6.72
C PRO A 39 -3.66 -3.15 -7.05
N LEU A 40 -4.45 -3.94 -7.74
CA LEU A 40 -5.79 -3.59 -8.18
C LEU A 40 -6.82 -4.44 -7.43
N LYS A 41 -7.93 -3.84 -7.08
CA LYS A 41 -9.13 -4.54 -6.63
C LYS A 41 -10.19 -4.53 -7.73
N ARG A 42 -10.93 -5.62 -7.85
CA ARG A 42 -12.10 -5.68 -8.71
C ARG A 42 -13.33 -5.29 -7.91
N GLU A 43 -14.07 -4.31 -8.39
CA GLU A 43 -15.32 -3.89 -7.78
C GLU A 43 -16.41 -3.76 -8.84
N LYS A 44 -17.63 -4.11 -8.44
CA LYS A 44 -18.79 -3.99 -9.31
C LYS A 44 -19.35 -2.58 -9.16
N ARG A 45 -19.33 -1.80 -10.26
CA ARG A 45 -19.91 -0.46 -10.28
C ARG A 45 -21.15 -0.41 -11.17
N LYS A 46 -22.17 0.27 -10.68
CA LYS A 46 -23.36 0.55 -11.44
C LYS A 46 -23.10 1.76 -12.35
N TRP A 47 -23.24 1.55 -13.64
CA TRP A 47 -23.38 2.61 -14.63
C TRP A 47 -24.87 2.84 -14.89
N SER A 48 -25.24 3.92 -15.55
CA SER A 48 -26.65 4.34 -15.70
C SER A 48 -27.63 3.21 -16.07
N ASP A 49 -27.20 2.25 -16.87
CA ASP A 49 -28.01 1.17 -17.43
C ASP A 49 -27.56 -0.25 -17.10
N ARG A 50 -26.32 -0.42 -16.58
CA ARG A 50 -25.72 -1.75 -16.36
C ARG A 50 -24.65 -1.79 -15.27
N TRP A 51 -24.41 -2.98 -14.75
CA TRP A 51 -23.30 -3.25 -13.85
C TRP A 51 -22.04 -3.63 -14.63
N LYS A 52 -20.91 -3.00 -14.30
CA LYS A 52 -19.60 -3.37 -14.84
C LYS A 52 -18.62 -3.70 -13.72
N TRP A 53 -17.77 -4.68 -14.00
CA TRP A 53 -16.59 -4.93 -13.20
C TRP A 53 -15.51 -3.92 -13.57
N VAL A 54 -14.97 -3.24 -12.57
CA VAL A 54 -13.93 -2.23 -12.75
C VAL A 54 -12.75 -2.60 -11.86
N GLU A 55 -11.56 -2.50 -12.40
CA GLU A 55 -10.32 -2.66 -11.65
C GLU A 55 -9.82 -1.29 -11.23
N THR A 56 -9.77 -1.06 -9.92
CA THR A 56 -9.31 0.19 -9.31
C THR A 56 -8.08 -0.07 -8.46
N PRO A 57 -7.15 0.89 -8.37
CA PRO A 57 -6.01 0.77 -7.47
C PRO A 57 -6.48 0.51 -6.03
N LEU A 58 -5.84 -0.45 -5.38
CA LEU A 58 -6.11 -0.75 -3.98
C LEU A 58 -5.66 0.41 -3.08
N PHE A 59 -4.52 1.01 -3.42
CA PHE A 59 -3.97 2.18 -2.76
C PHE A 59 -4.14 3.41 -3.67
N THR A 60 -5.01 4.31 -3.28
CA THR A 60 -5.28 5.54 -4.05
C THR A 60 -4.05 6.46 -3.98
N SER A 61 -3.57 6.89 -5.13
CA SER A 61 -2.41 7.77 -5.30
C SER A 61 -1.06 7.18 -4.88
N TYR A 62 -0.96 5.85 -4.68
CA TYR A 62 0.30 5.20 -4.32
C TYR A 62 0.60 4.03 -5.25
N VAL A 63 1.88 3.90 -5.60
CA VAL A 63 2.42 2.79 -6.40
C VAL A 63 3.75 2.36 -5.79
N PHE A 64 3.99 1.06 -5.74
CA PHE A 64 5.26 0.50 -5.28
C PHE A 64 6.21 0.39 -6.46
N VAL A 65 7.45 0.80 -6.27
CA VAL A 65 8.50 0.73 -7.29
C VAL A 65 9.74 0.04 -6.75
N ARG A 66 10.31 -0.88 -7.51
CA ARG A 66 11.58 -1.51 -7.18
C ARG A 66 12.69 -0.83 -7.97
N THR A 67 13.50 -0.07 -7.28
CA THR A 67 14.47 0.80 -7.91
C THR A 67 15.75 0.91 -7.10
N THR A 68 16.84 1.24 -7.78
CA THR A 68 18.11 1.61 -7.16
C THR A 68 18.15 3.13 -6.93
N GLU A 69 19.12 3.59 -6.14
CA GLU A 69 19.32 5.02 -5.91
C GLU A 69 19.60 5.78 -7.24
N ALA A 70 20.33 5.14 -8.15
CA ALA A 70 20.67 5.74 -9.45
C ALA A 70 19.43 5.91 -10.35
N GLU A 71 18.47 5.00 -10.28
CA GLU A 71 17.25 5.01 -11.10
C GLU A 71 16.16 5.93 -10.58
N ARG A 72 16.29 6.47 -9.37
CA ARG A 72 15.25 7.31 -8.74
C ARG A 72 14.86 8.52 -9.59
N GLN A 73 15.82 9.10 -10.29
CA GLN A 73 15.56 10.23 -11.19
C GLN A 73 14.66 9.82 -12.36
N GLU A 74 14.85 8.62 -12.90
CA GLU A 74 14.00 8.09 -13.99
C GLU A 74 12.56 7.88 -13.52
N VAL A 75 12.37 7.43 -12.27
CA VAL A 75 11.05 7.31 -11.67
C VAL A 75 10.34 8.68 -11.61
N LEU A 76 11.05 9.72 -11.18
CA LEU A 76 10.49 11.07 -11.05
C LEU A 76 10.24 11.75 -12.40
N ARG A 77 10.83 11.27 -13.51
CA ARG A 77 10.54 11.76 -14.87
C ARG A 77 9.19 11.30 -15.41
N VAL A 78 8.53 10.37 -14.76
CA VAL A 78 7.18 9.94 -15.16
C VAL A 78 6.17 11.01 -14.74
N PRO A 79 5.43 11.64 -15.69
CA PRO A 79 4.57 12.79 -15.40
C PRO A 79 3.43 12.51 -14.40
N ALA A 80 3.06 11.23 -14.26
CA ALA A 80 2.05 10.78 -13.32
C ALA A 80 2.60 10.62 -11.89
N VAL A 81 3.93 10.51 -11.71
CA VAL A 81 4.60 10.44 -10.42
C VAL A 81 4.83 11.85 -9.90
N VAL A 82 4.47 12.09 -8.64
CA VAL A 82 4.66 13.39 -7.99
C VAL A 82 5.95 13.42 -7.18
N ARG A 83 6.14 12.40 -6.32
CA ARG A 83 7.30 12.30 -5.42
C ARG A 83 7.42 10.90 -4.84
N PHE A 84 8.56 10.60 -4.29
CA PHE A 84 8.68 9.46 -3.37
C PHE A 84 7.99 9.78 -2.03
N VAL A 85 7.49 8.75 -1.37
CA VAL A 85 7.04 8.85 0.01
C VAL A 85 8.27 8.83 0.92
N TYR A 86 8.30 9.69 1.91
CA TYR A 86 9.39 9.80 2.87
C TYR A 86 8.90 9.48 4.27
N TRP A 87 9.72 8.74 5.00
CA TRP A 87 9.56 8.46 6.42
C TRP A 87 10.86 8.85 7.13
N LEU A 88 10.77 9.62 8.20
CA LEU A 88 11.94 10.10 8.96
C LEU A 88 13.05 10.68 8.05
N LYS A 89 12.68 11.51 7.09
CA LYS A 89 13.56 12.15 6.09
C LYS A 89 14.27 11.18 5.12
N GLN A 90 13.91 9.91 5.12
CA GLN A 90 14.40 8.94 4.15
C GLN A 90 13.24 8.39 3.30
N PRO A 91 13.50 7.93 2.07
CA PRO A 91 12.46 7.26 1.29
C PRO A 91 11.89 6.07 2.04
N ALA A 92 10.58 5.95 2.06
CA ALA A 92 9.90 4.83 2.70
C ALA A 92 10.25 3.52 1.97
N VAL A 93 10.96 2.63 2.66
CA VAL A 93 11.38 1.32 2.14
C VAL A 93 10.39 0.27 2.59
N VAL A 94 9.88 -0.50 1.63
CA VAL A 94 9.09 -1.70 1.90
C VAL A 94 9.99 -2.91 1.78
N ARG A 95 9.96 -3.80 2.75
CA ARG A 95 10.80 -5.01 2.74
C ARG A 95 10.30 -5.99 1.69
N ASP A 96 11.20 -6.77 1.09
CA ASP A 96 10.83 -7.80 0.11
C ASP A 96 9.79 -8.78 0.69
N SER A 97 9.95 -9.20 1.95
CA SER A 97 8.98 -10.07 2.63
C SER A 97 7.59 -9.44 2.79
N GLU A 98 7.51 -8.13 2.95
CA GLU A 98 6.25 -7.39 3.03
C GLU A 98 5.58 -7.32 1.65
N MET A 99 6.35 -7.12 0.60
CA MET A 99 5.86 -7.13 -0.78
C MET A 99 5.39 -8.52 -1.19
N GLU A 100 6.13 -9.57 -0.86
CA GLU A 100 5.72 -10.96 -1.12
C GLU A 100 4.43 -11.31 -0.38
N THR A 101 4.30 -10.88 0.86
CA THR A 101 3.07 -11.07 1.65
C THR A 101 1.89 -10.34 1.00
N LEU A 102 2.09 -9.10 0.57
CA LEU A 102 1.08 -8.31 -0.12
C LEU A 102 0.63 -8.97 -1.44
N GLN A 103 1.58 -9.43 -2.23
CA GLN A 103 1.30 -10.10 -3.51
C GLN A 103 0.57 -11.43 -3.30
N ARG A 104 0.99 -12.23 -2.33
CA ARG A 104 0.37 -13.49 -1.98
C ARG A 104 -1.08 -13.30 -1.55
N TRP A 105 -1.31 -12.37 -0.63
CA TRP A 105 -2.67 -12.08 -0.16
C TRP A 105 -3.63 -11.66 -1.28
N LEU A 106 -3.17 -10.81 -2.19
CA LEU A 106 -4.02 -10.38 -3.32
C LEU A 106 -4.30 -11.50 -4.31
N ASN A 107 -3.42 -12.50 -4.41
CA ASN A 107 -3.62 -13.68 -5.23
C ASN A 107 -4.56 -14.70 -4.57
N ASP A 108 -4.50 -14.82 -3.24
CA ASP A 108 -5.30 -15.78 -2.46
C ASP A 108 -6.68 -15.23 -2.07
N TYR A 109 -7.00 -13.99 -2.52
CA TYR A 109 -8.18 -13.27 -2.12
C TYR A 109 -9.46 -13.83 -2.75
N SER A 110 -10.13 -14.74 -2.07
CA SER A 110 -11.51 -15.16 -2.30
C SER A 110 -12.36 -14.72 -1.09
N GLY A 111 -13.19 -13.70 -1.32
CA GLY A 111 -13.88 -12.98 -0.26
C GLY A 111 -14.81 -13.81 0.61
N GLU A 112 -14.46 -14.00 1.88
CA GLU A 112 -15.37 -14.35 2.95
C GLU A 112 -15.40 -13.23 4.01
N ALA A 113 -16.62 -12.88 4.42
CA ALA A 113 -16.88 -11.76 5.29
C ALA A 113 -16.72 -12.13 6.78
N LEU A 114 -16.09 -11.25 7.56
CA LEU A 114 -16.08 -11.33 9.01
C LEU A 114 -16.51 -10.01 9.65
N GLU A 115 -17.39 -10.08 10.63
CA GLU A 115 -17.79 -8.92 11.43
C GLU A 115 -16.76 -8.63 12.51
N VAL A 116 -16.32 -7.38 12.60
CA VAL A 116 -15.44 -6.91 13.68
C VAL A 116 -16.14 -5.81 14.47
N VAL A 117 -16.28 -6.04 15.76
CA VAL A 117 -16.92 -5.14 16.73
C VAL A 117 -15.85 -4.34 17.46
N GLY A 118 -16.05 -3.03 17.63
CA GLY A 118 -15.30 -2.22 18.59
C GLY A 118 -14.16 -1.34 18.04
N LEU A 119 -14.06 -1.14 16.74
CA LEU A 119 -13.04 -0.25 16.17
C LEU A 119 -13.60 1.16 15.94
N GLU A 120 -13.32 2.06 16.86
CA GLU A 120 -13.74 3.46 16.78
C GLU A 120 -12.60 4.36 16.29
N PRO A 121 -12.90 5.50 15.61
CA PRO A 121 -11.89 6.47 15.23
C PRO A 121 -11.08 6.95 16.44
N GLY A 122 -9.76 7.04 16.28
CA GLY A 122 -8.81 7.38 17.34
C GLY A 122 -8.28 6.17 18.12
N GLY A 123 -8.86 4.99 17.94
CA GLY A 123 -8.32 3.73 18.48
C GLY A 123 -7.19 3.16 17.63
N ARG A 124 -6.57 2.09 18.12
CA ARG A 124 -5.58 1.31 17.36
C ARG A 124 -6.18 -0.02 16.93
N ALA A 125 -5.77 -0.48 15.79
CA ALA A 125 -6.21 -1.75 15.23
C ALA A 125 -5.03 -2.57 14.73
N ARG A 126 -5.09 -3.88 14.94
CA ARG A 126 -4.15 -4.85 14.38
C ARG A 126 -4.82 -5.61 13.24
N ILE A 127 -4.12 -5.71 12.15
CA ILE A 127 -4.56 -6.49 11.00
C ILE A 127 -4.16 -7.95 11.23
N GLU A 128 -5.15 -8.84 11.36
CA GLU A 128 -4.94 -10.26 11.69
C GLU A 128 -4.94 -11.17 10.47
N SER A 129 -5.35 -10.67 9.32
CA SER A 129 -5.34 -11.47 8.09
C SER A 129 -4.95 -10.64 6.88
N GLY A 130 -4.45 -11.32 5.87
CA GLY A 130 -4.08 -10.70 4.61
C GLY A 130 -2.65 -10.17 4.58
N ALA A 131 -2.36 -9.38 3.59
CA ALA A 131 -1.03 -8.88 3.25
C ALA A 131 -0.38 -8.02 4.32
N LEU A 132 -1.20 -7.31 5.05
CA LEU A 132 -0.77 -6.42 6.12
C LEU A 132 -0.93 -7.06 7.51
N MET A 133 -1.07 -8.40 7.55
CA MET A 133 -1.18 -9.15 8.80
C MET A 133 -0.03 -8.84 9.76
N GLY A 134 -0.37 -8.62 11.03
CA GLY A 134 0.57 -8.26 12.08
C GLY A 134 0.96 -6.78 12.10
N ARG A 135 0.37 -5.94 11.22
CA ARG A 135 0.56 -4.50 11.27
C ARG A 135 -0.45 -3.83 12.16
N ASP A 136 0.04 -2.89 12.94
CA ASP A 136 -0.78 -2.00 13.75
C ASP A 136 -0.96 -0.67 13.03
N GLY A 137 -2.14 -0.10 13.17
CA GLY A 137 -2.44 1.22 12.61
C GLY A 137 -3.43 1.99 13.49
N ALA A 138 -3.39 3.31 13.38
CA ALA A 138 -4.39 4.16 13.98
C ALA A 138 -5.68 4.13 13.14
N VAL A 139 -6.83 3.99 13.78
CA VAL A 139 -8.12 4.09 13.11
C VAL A 139 -8.42 5.55 12.82
N VAL A 140 -8.42 5.93 11.55
CA VAL A 140 -8.70 7.31 11.11
C VAL A 140 -10.20 7.51 10.93
N GLU A 141 -10.86 6.58 10.25
CA GLU A 141 -12.27 6.68 9.95
C GLU A 141 -12.91 5.30 9.83
N ARG A 142 -14.18 5.21 10.23
CA ARG A 142 -15.02 4.04 10.00
C ARG A 142 -16.33 4.43 9.34
N ARG A 143 -16.64 3.81 8.22
CA ARG A 143 -17.92 3.95 7.52
C ARG A 143 -18.50 2.58 7.19
N GLY A 144 -19.41 2.10 8.05
CA GLY A 144 -19.97 0.77 7.90
C GLY A 144 -18.90 -0.32 7.94
N ASN A 145 -18.73 -1.05 6.84
CA ASN A 145 -17.72 -2.10 6.72
C ASN A 145 -16.37 -1.61 6.19
N ARG A 146 -16.19 -0.32 6.00
CA ARG A 146 -14.92 0.28 5.58
C ARG A 146 -14.22 0.90 6.77
N LEU A 147 -12.96 0.54 6.93
CA LEU A 147 -12.07 1.10 7.93
C LEU A 147 -10.89 1.75 7.24
N VAL A 148 -10.59 2.97 7.62
CA VAL A 148 -9.37 3.66 7.19
C VAL A 148 -8.36 3.57 8.33
N LEU A 149 -7.23 2.94 8.04
CA LEU A 149 -6.12 2.78 8.98
C LEU A 149 -4.93 3.60 8.48
N PHE A 150 -4.33 4.34 9.38
CA PHE A 150 -3.03 4.96 9.15
C PHE A 150 -1.94 4.01 9.66
N LEU A 151 -1.17 3.44 8.74
CA LEU A 151 -0.03 2.57 9.05
C LEU A 151 1.22 3.43 9.23
N GLU A 152 1.60 3.69 10.47
CA GLU A 152 2.74 4.53 10.81
C GLU A 152 4.05 4.05 10.19
N SER A 153 4.26 2.73 10.14
CA SER A 153 5.47 2.12 9.56
C SER A 153 5.64 2.37 8.06
N LEU A 154 4.56 2.69 7.35
CA LEU A 154 4.58 2.94 5.91
C LEU A 154 4.19 4.38 5.55
N ASP A 155 3.81 5.19 6.53
CA ASP A 155 3.24 6.53 6.35
C ASP A 155 2.09 6.53 5.32
N LEU A 156 1.23 5.54 5.40
CA LEU A 156 0.15 5.30 4.46
C LEU A 156 -1.20 5.13 5.15
N GLU A 157 -2.21 5.77 4.58
CA GLU A 157 -3.60 5.43 4.87
C GLU A 157 -4.04 4.26 3.99
N VAL A 158 -4.51 3.19 4.61
CA VAL A 158 -5.07 2.04 3.93
C VAL A 158 -6.56 1.92 4.23
N GLN A 159 -7.34 1.71 3.19
CA GLN A 159 -8.75 1.43 3.34
C GLN A 159 -8.97 -0.09 3.29
N VAL A 160 -9.48 -0.64 4.38
CA VAL A 160 -9.78 -2.07 4.52
C VAL A 160 -11.29 -2.30 4.57
N ASP A 161 -11.75 -3.36 3.93
CA ASP A 161 -13.13 -3.83 4.04
C ASP A 161 -13.20 -4.90 5.14
N LEU A 162 -13.92 -4.60 6.23
CA LEU A 162 -14.06 -5.48 7.39
C LEU A 162 -14.73 -6.83 7.07
N ARG A 163 -15.40 -6.94 5.93
CA ARG A 163 -15.97 -8.22 5.45
C ARG A 163 -14.91 -9.16 4.91
N GLN A 164 -13.70 -8.67 4.70
CA GLN A 164 -12.67 -9.34 3.93
C GLN A 164 -11.34 -9.43 4.69
N THR A 165 -11.18 -8.66 5.75
CA THR A 165 -9.96 -8.58 6.53
C THR A 165 -10.30 -8.71 8.00
N GLN A 166 -9.67 -9.65 8.67
CA GLN A 166 -9.77 -9.77 10.13
C GLN A 166 -8.96 -8.66 10.78
N ILE A 167 -9.60 -7.92 11.65
CA ILE A 167 -8.98 -6.82 12.39
C ILE A 167 -9.42 -6.93 13.85
N THR A 168 -8.47 -6.80 14.76
CA THR A 168 -8.72 -6.70 16.20
C THR A 168 -8.35 -5.31 16.71
N ALA A 169 -9.01 -4.87 17.78
CA ALA A 169 -8.53 -3.71 18.51
C ALA A 169 -7.15 -4.03 19.09
N ALA A 170 -6.18 -3.14 18.88
CA ALA A 170 -4.87 -3.24 19.47
C ALA A 170 -4.79 -2.33 20.69
N ASP A 171 -4.24 -2.84 21.79
CA ASP A 171 -3.93 -2.02 22.93
C ASP A 171 -2.84 -0.98 22.58
N GLU A 172 -2.91 0.19 23.20
CA GLU A 172 -1.83 1.17 23.08
C GLU A 172 -0.49 0.51 23.48
N PRO A 173 0.58 0.70 22.70
CA PRO A 173 1.89 0.26 23.17
C PRO A 173 2.15 0.93 24.52
N ALA A 174 2.55 0.14 25.50
CA ALA A 174 2.95 0.67 26.79
C ALA A 174 3.99 1.78 26.55
N PRO A 175 3.87 2.93 27.23
CA PRO A 175 4.87 3.99 27.09
C PRO A 175 6.25 3.39 27.37
N GLU A 176 7.18 3.55 26.42
CA GLU A 176 8.58 3.19 26.67
C GLU A 176 9.04 3.99 27.90
N GLU A 177 9.31 3.30 28.98
CA GLU A 177 9.95 3.93 30.13
C GLU A 177 11.33 4.43 29.71
N LEU A 178 11.51 5.73 29.85
CA LEU A 178 12.79 6.43 29.65
C LEU A 178 13.81 6.05 30.73
#